data_4e07f01258db9b5b8ec7b5b2dd14b1ec
#
_entry.id   4e07f01258db9b5b8ec7b5b2dd14b1ec
#
_cell.length_a   1.000
_cell.length_b   1.000
_cell.length_c   1.000
_cell.angle_alpha   90.00
_cell.angle_beta   90.00
_cell.angle_gamma   90.00
#
_symmetry.space_group_name_H-M   'P 1'
#
loop_
_entity.id
_entity.type
_entity.pdbx_description
1 polymer ?
#
loop_
_entity_poly.entity_id
_entity_poly.type
_entity_poly.pdbx_seq_one_letter_code
_entity_poly.pdbx_strand_id
1 'polypeptide(L)'
;MSLSRRQFLGRTAVSAAAAPILMTSGLAAGKAAALSADDIDYSMGFPPDALRLGFNENTLGPSPKAIAAATAGIPGSFRYALSGMLSPYIARHHEVDKEWVLMGNGSTEVLTLLPTAFLRDGGNVVSTLETWDEMLVVAQNMGRIVKHVNLLKQKGYAYDIDGLLAAVDSDTRLFMLISPNNPTGTSLDYADLKKIADALPKKVLLVIDQAYADYLPDGKTGIDLIREGHRNVLVTRTFSKAHALAGLRCGYGIGHPDILKEITKFGCGPGSINMAVFGAVQGSLEDPEHIERARTHVRSVRTYFDQQCRALGLEMVAGVSPFALIGVGEGRGKLVQDELRKRKIFINDGAHWHLPQFIRVSYGRDNENQLFFSALTSIMQGKKTA
;
A
#
# COMPACT_ATOMS: atom_id res chain seq x y z
N MET A 1 16.94 10.23 35.19
CA MET A 1 16.81 11.72 35.20
C MET A 1 15.70 12.07 34.20
N SER A 2 14.54 12.51 34.69
CA SER A 2 13.40 12.88 33.87
C SER A 2 13.59 14.28 33.33
N LEU A 3 13.57 14.47 32.03
CA LEU A 3 13.61 15.76 31.37
C LEU A 3 12.27 16.47 31.57
N SER A 4 12.29 17.74 32.01
CA SER A 4 11.08 18.53 32.19
C SER A 4 10.44 18.94 30.85
N ARG A 5 9.10 19.14 30.83
CA ARG A 5 8.34 19.60 29.66
C ARG A 5 8.92 20.85 28.96
N ARG A 6 9.61 21.72 29.68
CA ARG A 6 10.28 22.92 29.13
C ARG A 6 11.54 22.58 28.32
N GLN A 7 12.24 21.49 28.62
CA GLN A 7 13.45 21.07 27.90
C GLN A 7 13.13 20.32 26.61
N PHE A 8 11.92 19.73 26.50
CA PHE A 8 11.45 19.07 25.29
C PHE A 8 11.07 20.10 24.20
N LEU A 9 10.47 21.23 24.56
CA LEU A 9 10.05 22.25 23.60
C LEU A 9 11.20 23.15 23.08
N GLY A 10 12.39 23.06 23.66
CA GLY A 10 13.55 23.89 23.28
C GLY A 10 14.44 23.29 22.17
N ARG A 11 14.20 22.08 21.70
CA ARG A 11 15.08 21.39 20.72
C ARG A 11 14.51 21.19 19.32
N THR A 12 13.34 21.71 19.02
CA THR A 12 12.73 21.67 17.68
C THR A 12 12.65 23.04 16.99
N ALA A 13 13.55 23.97 17.33
CA ALA A 13 13.73 25.17 16.54
C ALA A 13 14.64 24.88 15.34
N VAL A 14 14.09 24.31 14.29
CA VAL A 14 14.65 24.43 12.94
C VAL A 14 14.41 25.88 12.51
N SER A 15 15.48 26.62 12.34
CA SER A 15 15.48 28.00 11.86
C SER A 15 14.87 28.07 10.46
N ALA A 16 13.58 28.38 10.39
CA ALA A 16 12.97 28.96 9.21
C ALA A 16 13.29 30.46 9.26
N ALA A 17 14.17 30.92 8.40
CA ALA A 17 14.37 32.34 8.16
C ALA A 17 13.07 32.91 7.58
N ALA A 18 12.25 33.51 8.45
CA ALA A 18 11.08 34.25 8.02
C ALA A 18 11.57 35.58 7.45
N ALA A 19 11.53 35.74 6.13
CA ALA A 19 11.58 37.05 5.50
C ALA A 19 10.29 37.80 5.87
N PRO A 20 10.37 39.11 6.26
CA PRO A 20 9.17 39.88 6.55
C PRO A 20 8.37 40.09 5.25
N ILE A 21 7.20 39.52 5.17
CA ILE A 21 6.21 39.87 4.15
C ILE A 21 5.68 41.25 4.53
N LEU A 22 6.13 42.29 3.83
CA LEU A 22 5.50 43.61 3.83
C LEU A 22 4.09 43.44 3.23
N MET A 23 3.07 43.45 4.12
CA MET A 23 1.69 43.63 3.69
C MET A 23 1.52 45.08 3.18
N THR A 24 1.63 45.29 1.88
CA THR A 24 1.09 46.48 1.25
C THR A 24 -0.41 46.28 1.11
N SER A 25 -1.18 47.07 1.87
CA SER A 25 -2.61 47.21 1.80
C SER A 25 -3.02 47.74 0.40
N GLY A 26 -3.45 46.82 -0.47
CA GLY A 26 -3.96 47.12 -1.79
C GLY A 26 -4.70 45.90 -2.32
N LEU A 27 -5.68 45.38 -1.56
CA LEU A 27 -6.63 44.39 -2.07
C LEU A 27 -7.63 45.10 -3.00
N ALA A 28 -7.23 45.31 -4.26
CA ALA A 28 -8.21 45.42 -5.35
C ALA A 28 -8.94 44.04 -5.38
N ALA A 29 -10.26 44.05 -5.23
CA ALA A 29 -11.09 42.88 -5.37
C ALA A 29 -11.09 42.42 -6.84
N GLY A 30 -9.96 41.88 -7.30
CA GLY A 30 -9.88 41.08 -8.51
C GLY A 30 -10.63 39.79 -8.25
N LYS A 31 -11.60 39.40 -9.07
CA LYS A 31 -12.16 38.07 -9.09
C LYS A 31 -10.97 37.09 -9.12
N ALA A 32 -10.75 36.33 -8.04
CA ALA A 32 -9.79 35.25 -8.08
C ALA A 32 -10.17 34.36 -9.27
N ALA A 33 -9.29 34.28 -10.26
CA ALA A 33 -9.49 33.34 -11.36
C ALA A 33 -9.59 31.94 -10.75
N ALA A 34 -10.58 31.16 -11.14
CA ALA A 34 -10.67 29.78 -10.71
C ALA A 34 -9.39 29.06 -11.17
N LEU A 35 -8.70 28.40 -10.24
CA LEU A 35 -7.55 27.58 -10.57
C LEU A 35 -7.99 26.53 -11.62
N SER A 36 -7.25 26.45 -12.72
CA SER A 36 -7.39 25.36 -13.68
C SER A 36 -6.66 24.12 -13.17
N ALA A 37 -6.92 22.95 -13.76
CA ALA A 37 -6.16 21.75 -13.46
C ALA A 37 -4.66 21.93 -13.79
N ASP A 38 -4.33 22.80 -14.74
CA ASP A 38 -2.94 23.10 -15.15
C ASP A 38 -2.19 23.97 -14.12
N ASP A 39 -2.92 24.65 -13.22
CA ASP A 39 -2.33 25.45 -12.14
C ASP A 39 -1.93 24.62 -10.92
N ILE A 40 -2.27 23.31 -10.90
CA ILE A 40 -1.98 22.42 -9.77
C ILE A 40 -0.65 21.72 -10.02
N ASP A 41 0.31 21.92 -9.11
CA ASP A 41 1.57 21.18 -9.13
C ASP A 41 1.37 19.73 -8.66
N TYR A 42 1.30 18.81 -9.61
CA TYR A 42 1.23 17.38 -9.37
C TYR A 42 2.61 16.72 -9.19
N SER A 43 3.70 17.47 -9.12
CA SER A 43 5.05 16.92 -8.95
C SER A 43 5.22 16.20 -7.61
N MET A 44 4.43 16.58 -6.60
CA MET A 44 4.50 16.02 -5.24
C MET A 44 5.90 16.08 -4.65
N GLY A 45 6.65 17.13 -4.96
CA GLY A 45 8.03 17.33 -4.51
C GLY A 45 9.09 16.56 -5.29
N PHE A 46 8.72 15.88 -6.37
CA PHE A 46 9.67 15.32 -7.31
C PHE A 46 10.12 16.37 -8.33
N PRO A 47 11.34 16.24 -8.88
CA PRO A 47 11.77 17.13 -9.98
C PRO A 47 10.77 17.09 -11.14
N PRO A 48 10.61 18.19 -11.88
CA PRO A 48 9.93 18.15 -13.17
C PRO A 48 10.53 17.03 -14.04
N ASP A 49 9.72 16.35 -14.84
CA ASP A 49 10.11 15.20 -15.67
C ASP A 49 10.54 13.94 -14.88
N ALA A 50 10.27 13.90 -13.59
CA ALA A 50 10.56 12.71 -12.79
C ALA A 50 9.68 11.53 -13.19
N LEU A 51 10.32 10.41 -13.47
CA LEU A 51 9.64 9.14 -13.71
C LEU A 51 9.44 8.42 -12.36
N ARG A 52 8.19 8.38 -11.88
CA ARG A 52 7.82 7.88 -10.55
C ARG A 52 7.39 6.42 -10.61
N LEU A 53 8.32 5.49 -10.53
CA LEU A 53 8.08 4.05 -10.58
C LEU A 53 8.34 3.33 -9.24
N GLY A 54 8.21 4.05 -8.11
CA GLY A 54 8.53 3.50 -6.77
C GLY A 54 7.32 3.22 -5.86
N PHE A 55 6.12 3.68 -6.19
CA PHE A 55 4.99 3.70 -5.24
C PHE A 55 3.87 2.70 -5.55
N ASN A 56 4.02 1.89 -6.61
CA ASN A 56 3.01 0.92 -7.04
C ASN A 56 1.67 1.60 -7.33
N GLU A 57 1.74 2.79 -7.93
CA GLU A 57 0.59 3.57 -8.36
C GLU A 57 0.01 3.00 -9.66
N ASN A 58 -1.30 3.16 -9.87
CA ASN A 58 -1.92 2.82 -11.15
C ASN A 58 -1.83 4.03 -12.09
N THR A 59 -1.00 3.94 -13.10
CA THR A 59 -0.71 5.03 -14.05
C THR A 59 -1.85 5.35 -15.01
N LEU A 60 -2.93 4.52 -15.02
CA LEU A 60 -4.15 4.85 -15.77
C LEU A 60 -4.95 5.99 -15.14
N GLY A 61 -4.65 6.32 -13.86
CA GLY A 61 -5.42 7.29 -13.09
C GLY A 61 -6.77 6.75 -12.59
N PRO A 62 -7.52 7.55 -11.85
CA PRO A 62 -8.85 7.17 -11.34
C PRO A 62 -9.88 7.01 -12.47
N SER A 63 -10.92 6.22 -12.22
CA SER A 63 -12.02 6.09 -13.19
C SER A 63 -12.75 7.42 -13.40
N PRO A 64 -13.27 7.69 -14.61
CA PRO A 64 -14.08 8.89 -14.87
C PRO A 64 -15.28 9.02 -13.92
N LYS A 65 -15.93 7.91 -13.57
CA LYS A 65 -17.04 7.90 -12.60
C LYS A 65 -16.57 8.31 -11.20
N ALA A 66 -15.39 7.82 -10.76
CA ALA A 66 -14.81 8.20 -9.47
C ALA A 66 -14.47 9.69 -9.43
N ILE A 67 -13.88 10.25 -10.50
CA ILE A 67 -13.55 11.68 -10.60
C ILE A 67 -14.83 12.53 -10.54
N ALA A 68 -15.83 12.20 -11.34
CA ALA A 68 -17.09 12.95 -11.39
C ALA A 68 -17.79 12.95 -10.03
N ALA A 69 -17.90 11.78 -9.39
CA ALA A 69 -18.56 11.65 -8.10
C ALA A 69 -17.78 12.33 -6.95
N ALA A 70 -16.43 12.25 -6.96
CA ALA A 70 -15.60 12.99 -6.01
C ALA A 70 -15.80 14.50 -6.13
N THR A 71 -15.80 15.03 -7.36
CA THR A 71 -16.02 16.45 -7.65
C THR A 71 -17.40 16.91 -7.17
N ALA A 72 -18.45 16.11 -7.42
CA ALA A 72 -19.79 16.38 -6.94
C ALA A 72 -19.91 16.38 -5.41
N GLY A 73 -19.04 15.68 -4.71
CA GLY A 73 -19.00 15.64 -3.24
C GLY A 73 -18.35 16.87 -2.59
N ILE A 74 -17.46 17.59 -3.31
CA ILE A 74 -16.67 18.70 -2.76
C ILE A 74 -17.53 19.81 -2.14
N PRO A 75 -18.65 20.26 -2.73
CA PRO A 75 -19.52 21.27 -2.10
C PRO A 75 -20.02 20.90 -0.71
N GLY A 76 -20.09 19.61 -0.40
CA GLY A 76 -20.46 19.08 0.92
C GLY A 76 -19.35 19.12 1.98
N SER A 77 -18.11 19.52 1.63
CA SER A 77 -16.92 19.41 2.49
C SER A 77 -16.96 20.29 3.75
N PHE A 78 -17.92 21.19 3.87
CA PHE A 78 -18.15 21.96 5.12
C PHE A 78 -18.75 21.10 6.24
N ARG A 79 -19.10 19.84 5.99
CA ARG A 79 -19.64 18.89 6.95
C ARG A 79 -18.64 17.74 7.17
N TYR A 80 -18.63 17.20 8.39
CA TYR A 80 -17.91 15.96 8.64
C TYR A 80 -18.58 14.80 7.93
N ALA A 81 -17.81 14.07 7.16
CA ALA A 81 -18.23 12.79 6.60
C ALA A 81 -18.08 11.70 7.66
N LEU A 82 -19.13 10.95 7.93
CA LEU A 82 -19.06 9.83 8.87
C LEU A 82 -18.62 8.56 8.12
N SER A 83 -17.46 8.03 8.47
CA SER A 83 -16.83 6.89 7.78
C SER A 83 -17.78 5.68 7.64
N GLY A 84 -18.61 5.42 8.62
CA GLY A 84 -19.63 4.36 8.58
C GLY A 84 -20.67 4.50 7.47
N MET A 85 -20.80 5.66 6.83
CA MET A 85 -21.70 5.84 5.67
C MET A 85 -21.19 5.12 4.41
N LEU A 86 -19.88 4.81 4.30
CA LEU A 86 -19.32 4.01 3.22
C LEU A 86 -19.43 2.50 3.44
N SER A 87 -19.54 2.07 4.70
CA SER A 87 -19.58 0.64 5.03
C SER A 87 -20.67 -0.13 4.27
N PRO A 88 -21.91 0.38 4.05
CA PRO A 88 -22.92 -0.33 3.28
C PRO A 88 -22.54 -0.58 1.81
N TYR A 89 -21.77 0.31 1.19
CA TYR A 89 -21.32 0.15 -0.20
C TYR A 89 -20.23 -0.93 -0.30
N ILE A 90 -19.27 -0.91 0.62
CA ILE A 90 -18.24 -1.94 0.74
C ILE A 90 -18.85 -3.30 1.08
N ALA A 91 -19.78 -3.32 2.04
CA ALA A 91 -20.47 -4.53 2.47
C ALA A 91 -21.22 -5.20 1.31
N ARG A 92 -21.97 -4.40 0.53
CA ARG A 92 -22.68 -4.89 -0.68
C ARG A 92 -21.70 -5.44 -1.71
N HIS A 93 -20.59 -4.73 -1.96
CA HIS A 93 -19.56 -5.14 -2.93
C HIS A 93 -18.93 -6.49 -2.57
N HIS A 94 -18.77 -6.74 -1.27
CA HIS A 94 -18.17 -7.97 -0.77
C HIS A 94 -19.17 -8.99 -0.19
N GLU A 95 -20.46 -8.73 -0.29
CA GLU A 95 -21.54 -9.63 0.22
C GLU A 95 -21.33 -10.01 1.69
N VAL A 96 -21.04 -9.01 2.53
CA VAL A 96 -20.92 -9.14 3.99
C VAL A 96 -21.84 -8.13 4.68
N ASP A 97 -22.05 -8.27 5.98
CA ASP A 97 -22.79 -7.28 6.76
C ASP A 97 -21.99 -5.99 6.93
N LYS A 98 -22.68 -4.85 6.98
CA LYS A 98 -22.02 -3.53 7.11
C LYS A 98 -21.24 -3.37 8.43
N GLU A 99 -21.66 -4.06 9.48
CA GLU A 99 -21.01 -4.12 10.78
C GLU A 99 -19.65 -4.83 10.74
N TRP A 100 -19.37 -5.57 9.66
CA TRP A 100 -18.10 -6.25 9.42
C TRP A 100 -17.08 -5.39 8.67
N VAL A 101 -17.43 -4.13 8.39
CA VAL A 101 -16.58 -3.21 7.61
C VAL A 101 -16.11 -2.06 8.49
N LEU A 102 -14.78 -1.87 8.58
CA LEU A 102 -14.13 -0.74 9.20
C LEU A 102 -13.41 0.09 8.13
N MET A 103 -13.84 1.34 7.94
CA MET A 103 -13.15 2.28 7.05
C MET A 103 -11.91 2.88 7.73
N GLY A 104 -10.88 3.20 6.91
CA GLY A 104 -9.67 3.88 7.36
C GLY A 104 -9.10 4.82 6.31
N ASN A 105 -8.21 5.72 6.74
CA ASN A 105 -7.42 6.60 5.86
C ASN A 105 -6.33 5.80 5.13
N GLY A 106 -6.74 4.98 4.18
CA GLY A 106 -6.02 3.85 3.61
C GLY A 106 -6.09 2.62 4.51
N SER A 107 -5.78 1.44 3.97
CA SER A 107 -5.65 0.21 4.77
C SER A 107 -4.53 0.32 5.81
N THR A 108 -3.56 1.19 5.58
CA THR A 108 -2.45 1.45 6.50
C THR A 108 -2.94 1.87 7.89
N GLU A 109 -3.97 2.73 8.00
CA GLU A 109 -4.53 3.10 9.31
C GLU A 109 -5.03 1.85 10.06
N VAL A 110 -5.83 1.01 9.40
CA VAL A 110 -6.34 -0.23 10.01
C VAL A 110 -5.18 -1.13 10.47
N LEU A 111 -4.18 -1.32 9.60
CA LEU A 111 -3.03 -2.19 9.89
C LEU A 111 -2.17 -1.67 11.03
N THR A 112 -1.85 -0.37 11.06
CA THR A 112 -0.97 0.22 12.08
C THR A 112 -1.62 0.32 13.46
N LEU A 113 -2.94 0.25 13.54
CA LEU A 113 -3.67 0.18 14.81
C LEU A 113 -3.66 -1.22 15.44
N LEU A 114 -3.43 -2.29 14.66
CA LEU A 114 -3.48 -3.67 15.15
C LEU A 114 -2.50 -3.96 16.30
N PRO A 115 -1.22 -3.55 16.23
CA PRO A 115 -0.31 -3.75 17.35
C PRO A 115 -0.80 -3.11 18.65
N THR A 116 -1.32 -1.89 18.58
CA THR A 116 -1.88 -1.22 19.75
C THR A 116 -3.13 -1.91 20.28
N ALA A 117 -4.00 -2.40 19.39
CA ALA A 117 -5.23 -3.08 19.78
C ALA A 117 -4.98 -4.46 20.41
N PHE A 118 -4.03 -5.24 19.88
CA PHE A 118 -3.89 -6.66 20.22
C PHE A 118 -2.57 -7.03 20.93
N LEU A 119 -1.58 -6.13 20.99
CA LEU A 119 -0.29 -6.40 21.58
C LEU A 119 0.08 -5.46 22.75
N ARG A 120 -0.76 -4.48 23.12
CA ARG A 120 -0.42 -3.55 24.21
C ARG A 120 -0.11 -4.25 25.53
N ASP A 121 -0.81 -5.36 25.81
CA ASP A 121 -0.67 -6.11 27.06
C ASP A 121 0.30 -7.31 26.92
N GLY A 122 1.01 -7.42 25.79
CA GLY A 122 1.97 -8.50 25.51
C GLY A 122 1.66 -9.25 24.22
N GLY A 123 2.45 -10.29 23.96
CA GLY A 123 2.32 -11.12 22.78
C GLY A 123 3.32 -10.79 21.67
N ASN A 124 3.29 -11.61 20.63
CA ASN A 124 4.16 -11.48 19.46
C ASN A 124 3.39 -11.56 18.15
N VAL A 125 4.08 -11.20 17.06
CA VAL A 125 3.60 -11.29 15.68
C VAL A 125 4.41 -12.35 14.94
N VAL A 126 3.75 -13.14 14.09
CA VAL A 126 4.40 -14.00 13.08
C VAL A 126 4.14 -13.40 11.70
N SER A 127 5.17 -13.27 10.87
CA SER A 127 5.07 -12.80 9.49
C SER A 127 6.26 -13.28 8.65
N THR A 128 6.20 -13.04 7.33
CA THR A 128 7.37 -13.22 6.46
C THR A 128 8.40 -12.09 6.66
N LEU A 129 9.67 -12.37 6.33
CA LEU A 129 10.74 -11.37 6.40
C LEU A 129 10.69 -10.41 5.20
N GLU A 130 10.62 -10.97 3.99
CA GLU A 130 10.65 -10.21 2.75
C GLU A 130 9.25 -9.70 2.39
N THR A 131 8.75 -8.73 3.18
CA THR A 131 7.40 -8.18 3.03
C THR A 131 7.34 -6.69 3.40
N TRP A 132 6.24 -6.03 3.06
CA TRP A 132 5.94 -4.69 3.56
C TRP A 132 5.65 -4.75 5.07
N ASP A 133 6.20 -3.84 5.84
CA ASP A 133 6.43 -4.05 7.26
C ASP A 133 5.90 -2.95 8.19
N GLU A 134 5.15 -1.94 7.71
CA GLU A 134 4.72 -0.82 8.58
C GLU A 134 3.99 -1.27 9.86
N MET A 135 3.12 -2.27 9.80
CA MET A 135 2.48 -2.85 10.99
C MET A 135 3.51 -3.52 11.90
N LEU A 136 4.47 -4.23 11.31
CA LEU A 136 5.53 -4.94 12.05
C LEU A 136 6.46 -3.96 12.75
N VAL A 137 6.80 -2.85 12.09
CA VAL A 137 7.58 -1.74 12.66
C VAL A 137 6.87 -1.11 13.86
N VAL A 138 5.54 -0.91 13.78
CA VAL A 138 4.76 -0.42 14.93
C VAL A 138 4.87 -1.40 16.10
N ALA A 139 4.71 -2.71 15.87
CA ALA A 139 4.86 -3.72 16.91
C ALA A 139 6.27 -3.70 17.54
N GLN A 140 7.32 -3.61 16.72
CA GLN A 140 8.71 -3.52 17.18
C GLN A 140 8.95 -2.24 18.01
N ASN A 141 8.43 -1.09 17.59
CA ASN A 141 8.52 0.17 18.33
C ASN A 141 7.78 0.12 19.68
N MET A 142 6.79 -0.75 19.82
CA MET A 142 6.14 -1.07 21.10
C MET A 142 6.92 -2.07 21.95
N GLY A 143 8.11 -2.51 21.51
CA GLY A 143 8.92 -3.51 22.18
C GLY A 143 8.37 -4.94 22.04
N ARG A 144 7.57 -5.23 21.00
CA ARG A 144 7.02 -6.56 20.75
C ARG A 144 7.91 -7.35 19.80
N ILE A 145 7.95 -8.66 20.02
CA ILE A 145 8.71 -9.57 19.17
C ILE A 145 7.95 -9.78 17.86
N VAL A 146 8.66 -9.63 16.74
CA VAL A 146 8.19 -10.06 15.43
C VAL A 146 9.03 -11.28 15.03
N LYS A 147 8.36 -12.41 14.84
CA LYS A 147 8.96 -13.65 14.37
C LYS A 147 8.88 -13.68 12.86
N HIS A 148 10.03 -13.60 12.22
CA HIS A 148 10.14 -13.60 10.77
C HIS A 148 10.45 -14.99 10.23
N VAL A 149 9.76 -15.38 9.15
CA VAL A 149 10.02 -16.58 8.37
C VAL A 149 10.35 -16.15 6.94
N ASN A 150 11.47 -16.64 6.41
CA ASN A 150 11.90 -16.29 5.06
C ASN A 150 10.97 -16.89 4.01
N LEU A 151 10.77 -16.17 2.90
CA LEU A 151 10.18 -16.74 1.72
C LEU A 151 11.12 -17.77 1.08
N LEU A 152 10.57 -18.76 0.40
CA LEU A 152 11.32 -19.84 -0.24
C LEU A 152 11.92 -19.35 -1.57
N LYS A 153 13.14 -18.80 -1.53
CA LYS A 153 13.87 -18.28 -2.68
C LYS A 153 13.92 -19.29 -3.84
N GLN A 154 14.24 -20.55 -3.54
CA GLN A 154 14.35 -21.62 -4.52
C GLN A 154 13.01 -22.01 -5.18
N LYS A 155 11.90 -21.55 -4.59
CA LYS A 155 10.53 -21.71 -5.10
C LYS A 155 9.95 -20.39 -5.59
N GLY A 156 10.79 -19.47 -6.10
CA GLY A 156 10.36 -18.18 -6.64
C GLY A 156 9.75 -17.26 -5.58
N TYR A 157 10.29 -17.28 -4.36
CA TYR A 157 9.79 -16.50 -3.22
C TYR A 157 8.35 -16.86 -2.81
N ALA A 158 7.98 -18.14 -2.94
CA ALA A 158 6.74 -18.66 -2.37
C ALA A 158 6.77 -18.59 -0.82
N TYR A 159 5.59 -18.58 -0.21
CA TYR A 159 5.46 -18.62 1.25
C TYR A 159 5.90 -19.97 1.83
N ASP A 160 6.64 -19.96 2.91
CA ASP A 160 6.89 -21.14 3.74
C ASP A 160 5.76 -21.28 4.77
N ILE A 161 4.65 -21.88 4.33
CA ILE A 161 3.44 -22.01 5.16
C ILE A 161 3.74 -22.87 6.40
N ASP A 162 4.48 -23.95 6.25
CA ASP A 162 4.77 -24.85 7.35
C ASP A 162 5.73 -24.18 8.36
N GLY A 163 6.73 -23.44 7.87
CA GLY A 163 7.61 -22.62 8.70
C GLY A 163 6.87 -21.50 9.45
N LEU A 164 5.93 -20.83 8.77
CA LEU A 164 5.08 -19.80 9.37
C LEU A 164 4.21 -20.38 10.50
N LEU A 165 3.56 -21.52 10.27
CA LEU A 165 2.73 -22.19 11.28
C LEU A 165 3.57 -22.70 12.45
N ALA A 166 4.77 -23.21 12.20
CA ALA A 166 5.69 -23.66 13.23
C ALA A 166 6.23 -22.51 14.12
N ALA A 167 6.27 -21.28 13.60
CA ALA A 167 6.68 -20.10 14.36
C ALA A 167 5.62 -19.62 15.38
N VAL A 168 4.38 -20.10 15.28
CA VAL A 168 3.29 -19.75 16.21
C VAL A 168 3.52 -20.42 17.56
N ASP A 169 3.41 -19.64 18.65
CA ASP A 169 3.51 -20.13 20.02
C ASP A 169 2.35 -19.65 20.92
N SER A 170 2.50 -19.90 22.24
CA SER A 170 1.49 -19.51 23.25
C SER A 170 1.28 -17.99 23.32
N ASP A 171 2.29 -17.20 22.98
CA ASP A 171 2.29 -15.74 23.07
C ASP A 171 1.88 -15.06 21.76
N THR A 172 1.75 -15.81 20.67
CA THR A 172 1.33 -15.26 19.39
C THR A 172 -0.10 -14.73 19.47
N ARG A 173 -0.29 -13.48 19.02
CA ARG A 173 -1.58 -12.78 18.94
C ARG A 173 -1.92 -12.35 17.54
N LEU A 174 -0.91 -11.99 16.74
CA LEU A 174 -1.09 -11.57 15.35
C LEU A 174 -0.30 -12.51 14.42
N PHE A 175 -0.90 -12.86 13.31
CA PHE A 175 -0.28 -13.57 12.21
C PHE A 175 -0.54 -12.78 10.94
N MET A 176 0.48 -12.13 10.36
CA MET A 176 0.31 -11.22 9.26
C MET A 176 0.82 -11.80 7.94
N LEU A 177 -0.04 -11.72 6.93
CA LEU A 177 0.28 -12.05 5.54
C LEU A 177 -0.09 -10.89 4.63
N ILE A 178 0.68 -10.68 3.58
CA ILE A 178 0.38 -9.74 2.50
C ILE A 178 0.25 -10.55 1.21
N SER A 179 -0.94 -10.70 0.68
CA SER A 179 -1.16 -11.53 -0.51
C SER A 179 -2.13 -10.87 -1.49
N PRO A 180 -1.62 -10.42 -2.66
CA PRO A 180 -0.25 -10.52 -3.20
C PRO A 180 0.79 -9.74 -2.41
N ASN A 181 2.00 -10.33 -2.24
CA ASN A 181 3.06 -9.77 -1.41
C ASN A 181 3.75 -8.55 -2.07
N ASN A 182 4.22 -7.65 -1.27
CA ASN A 182 5.12 -6.56 -1.63
C ASN A 182 6.42 -6.75 -0.85
N PRO A 183 7.61 -6.98 -1.50
CA PRO A 183 7.94 -6.57 -2.88
C PRO A 183 7.91 -7.69 -3.94
N THR A 184 7.61 -8.94 -3.60
CA THR A 184 7.79 -10.07 -4.52
C THR A 184 6.68 -10.19 -5.58
N GLY A 185 5.47 -9.70 -5.27
CA GLY A 185 4.29 -9.88 -6.11
C GLY A 185 3.71 -11.31 -6.08
N THR A 186 4.32 -12.23 -5.34
CA THR A 186 3.81 -13.60 -5.17
C THR A 186 2.54 -13.61 -4.33
N SER A 187 1.66 -14.59 -4.53
CA SER A 187 0.39 -14.69 -3.82
C SER A 187 0.14 -16.09 -3.30
N LEU A 188 -0.61 -16.17 -2.21
CA LEU A 188 -1.22 -17.40 -1.73
C LEU A 188 -2.53 -17.62 -2.49
N ASP A 189 -2.83 -18.86 -2.80
CA ASP A 189 -4.14 -19.22 -3.29
C ASP A 189 -5.15 -19.39 -2.12
N TYR A 190 -6.42 -19.63 -2.45
CA TYR A 190 -7.44 -19.76 -1.42
C TYR A 190 -7.23 -21.00 -0.53
N ALA A 191 -6.73 -22.11 -1.10
CA ALA A 191 -6.49 -23.33 -0.33
C ALA A 191 -5.39 -23.13 0.71
N ASP A 192 -4.34 -22.40 0.35
CA ASP A 192 -3.28 -22.01 1.26
C ASP A 192 -3.77 -21.09 2.38
N LEU A 193 -4.55 -20.06 2.02
CA LEU A 193 -5.16 -19.16 3.02
C LEU A 193 -6.06 -19.93 3.97
N LYS A 194 -6.86 -20.86 3.46
CA LYS A 194 -7.74 -21.72 4.27
C LYS A 194 -6.94 -22.67 5.17
N LYS A 195 -5.89 -23.31 4.65
CA LYS A 195 -4.99 -24.17 5.45
C LYS A 195 -4.44 -23.40 6.66
N ILE A 196 -4.01 -22.15 6.44
CA ILE A 196 -3.47 -21.31 7.51
C ILE A 196 -4.58 -20.96 8.51
N ALA A 197 -5.74 -20.51 8.04
CA ALA A 197 -6.86 -20.11 8.90
C ALA A 197 -7.39 -21.26 9.76
N ASP A 198 -7.47 -22.48 9.20
CA ASP A 198 -7.91 -23.69 9.90
C ASP A 198 -6.89 -24.14 10.97
N ALA A 199 -5.59 -23.95 10.71
CA ALA A 199 -4.51 -24.38 11.61
C ALA A 199 -4.25 -23.40 12.76
N LEU A 200 -4.59 -22.13 12.62
CA LEU A 200 -4.31 -21.11 13.63
C LEU A 200 -5.21 -21.24 14.88
N PRO A 201 -4.65 -21.11 16.09
CA PRO A 201 -5.44 -21.04 17.31
C PRO A 201 -6.42 -19.85 17.24
N LYS A 202 -7.65 -20.01 17.75
CA LYS A 202 -8.71 -18.97 17.70
C LYS A 202 -8.31 -17.63 18.34
N LYS A 203 -7.34 -17.63 19.26
CA LYS A 203 -6.81 -16.43 19.91
C LYS A 203 -5.83 -15.63 19.03
N VAL A 204 -5.33 -16.23 17.95
CA VAL A 204 -4.42 -15.61 16.99
C VAL A 204 -5.26 -14.97 15.88
N LEU A 205 -5.14 -13.67 15.72
CA LEU A 205 -5.79 -12.94 14.62
C LEU A 205 -4.95 -13.12 13.35
N LEU A 206 -5.53 -13.77 12.34
CA LEU A 206 -4.98 -13.83 10.99
C LEU A 206 -5.30 -12.53 10.26
N VAL A 207 -4.29 -11.74 9.98
CA VAL A 207 -4.38 -10.49 9.22
C VAL A 207 -3.90 -10.76 7.81
N ILE A 208 -4.76 -10.54 6.81
CA ILE A 208 -4.43 -10.72 5.39
C ILE A 208 -4.54 -9.36 4.72
N ASP A 209 -3.40 -8.72 4.43
CA ASP A 209 -3.42 -7.50 3.61
C ASP A 209 -3.53 -7.87 2.14
N GLN A 210 -4.64 -7.48 1.55
CA GLN A 210 -4.99 -7.74 0.17
C GLN A 210 -5.02 -6.46 -0.67
N ALA A 211 -4.07 -5.55 -0.44
CA ALA A 211 -3.98 -4.28 -1.18
C ALA A 211 -3.88 -4.45 -2.70
N TYR A 212 -3.39 -5.59 -3.18
CA TYR A 212 -3.24 -5.88 -4.61
C TYR A 212 -4.21 -6.94 -5.14
N ALA A 213 -5.19 -7.37 -4.34
CA ALA A 213 -6.07 -8.46 -4.73
C ALA A 213 -6.96 -8.15 -5.93
N ASP A 214 -7.26 -6.86 -6.19
CA ASP A 214 -8.03 -6.46 -7.37
C ASP A 214 -7.31 -6.74 -8.70
N TYR A 215 -6.02 -7.04 -8.68
CA TYR A 215 -5.25 -7.50 -9.84
C TYR A 215 -5.27 -9.02 -10.04
N LEU A 216 -5.75 -9.77 -9.05
CA LEU A 216 -5.90 -11.23 -9.18
C LEU A 216 -7.02 -11.57 -10.16
N PRO A 217 -6.98 -12.76 -10.79
CA PRO A 217 -8.15 -13.32 -11.45
C PRO A 217 -9.33 -13.43 -10.47
N ASP A 218 -10.54 -13.45 -11.01
CA ASP A 218 -11.71 -13.68 -10.19
C ASP A 218 -11.65 -15.06 -9.51
N GLY A 219 -12.08 -15.10 -8.26
CA GLY A 219 -11.99 -16.30 -7.44
C GLY A 219 -12.12 -15.99 -5.96
N LYS A 220 -12.04 -17.02 -5.14
CA LYS A 220 -12.09 -16.88 -3.69
C LYS A 220 -10.86 -16.16 -3.15
N THR A 221 -11.08 -15.33 -2.13
CA THR A 221 -10.09 -14.49 -1.47
C THR A 221 -10.11 -14.69 0.04
N GLY A 222 -9.29 -13.94 0.78
CA GLY A 222 -9.35 -13.96 2.25
C GLY A 222 -10.72 -13.56 2.84
N ILE A 223 -11.53 -12.78 2.09
CA ILE A 223 -12.90 -12.40 2.52
C ILE A 223 -13.82 -13.62 2.55
N ASP A 224 -13.60 -14.61 1.70
CA ASP A 224 -14.38 -15.84 1.68
C ASP A 224 -14.19 -16.67 2.96
N LEU A 225 -13.01 -16.61 3.59
CA LEU A 225 -12.80 -17.21 4.91
C LEU A 225 -13.74 -16.61 5.96
N ILE A 226 -13.96 -15.29 5.90
CA ILE A 226 -14.88 -14.59 6.81
C ILE A 226 -16.32 -15.03 6.55
N ARG A 227 -16.72 -15.14 5.27
CA ARG A 227 -18.05 -15.66 4.89
C ARG A 227 -18.26 -17.11 5.31
N GLU A 228 -17.19 -17.91 5.31
CA GLU A 228 -17.19 -19.31 5.76
C GLU A 228 -17.15 -19.45 7.28
N GLY A 229 -17.14 -18.34 8.03
CA GLY A 229 -17.31 -18.33 9.50
C GLY A 229 -16.00 -18.26 10.30
N HIS A 230 -14.86 -17.98 9.69
CA HIS A 230 -13.61 -17.72 10.42
C HIS A 230 -13.65 -16.37 11.13
N ARG A 231 -13.93 -16.40 12.45
CA ARG A 231 -14.12 -15.19 13.28
C ARG A 231 -12.79 -14.51 13.67
N ASN A 232 -11.66 -15.19 13.54
CA ASN A 232 -10.31 -14.67 13.83
C ASN A 232 -9.55 -14.27 12.55
N VAL A 233 -10.26 -13.84 11.53
CA VAL A 233 -9.68 -13.33 10.28
C VAL A 233 -10.04 -11.87 10.11
N LEU A 234 -9.04 -11.05 9.74
CA LEU A 234 -9.19 -9.68 9.28
C LEU A 234 -8.54 -9.55 7.90
N VAL A 235 -9.29 -9.09 6.93
CA VAL A 235 -8.78 -8.78 5.59
C VAL A 235 -8.75 -7.27 5.40
N THR A 236 -7.63 -6.71 4.94
CA THR A 236 -7.55 -5.29 4.56
C THR A 236 -7.52 -5.13 3.05
N ARG A 237 -8.18 -4.09 2.56
CA ARG A 237 -8.25 -3.67 1.16
C ARG A 237 -8.05 -2.16 1.04
N THR A 238 -7.65 -1.69 -0.13
CA THR A 238 -7.38 -0.27 -0.36
C THR A 238 -7.86 0.19 -1.72
N PHE A 239 -8.29 1.45 -1.80
CA PHE A 239 -8.55 2.12 -3.08
C PHE A 239 -7.28 2.75 -3.70
N SER A 240 -6.12 2.63 -3.04
CA SER A 240 -4.87 3.25 -3.48
C SER A 240 -4.27 2.63 -4.73
N LYS A 241 -4.57 1.35 -5.05
CA LYS A 241 -3.87 0.57 -6.08
C LYS A 241 -4.71 0.47 -7.37
N ALA A 242 -5.45 -0.59 -7.58
CA ALA A 242 -6.23 -0.78 -8.82
C ALA A 242 -7.21 0.38 -9.10
N HIS A 243 -7.81 0.93 -8.05
CA HIS A 243 -8.74 2.06 -8.13
C HIS A 243 -8.06 3.42 -8.38
N ALA A 244 -6.72 3.50 -8.29
CA ALA A 244 -5.93 4.73 -8.51
C ALA A 244 -6.31 5.93 -7.60
N LEU A 245 -6.76 5.68 -6.39
CA LEU A 245 -7.18 6.72 -5.43
C LEU A 245 -6.17 6.92 -4.28
N ALA A 246 -4.88 6.66 -4.52
CA ALA A 246 -3.84 6.71 -3.49
C ALA A 246 -3.81 8.05 -2.73
N GLY A 247 -3.94 9.17 -3.43
CA GLY A 247 -3.93 10.52 -2.86
C GLY A 247 -5.16 10.84 -2.00
N LEU A 248 -6.27 10.15 -2.20
CA LEU A 248 -7.49 10.37 -1.42
C LEU A 248 -7.49 9.66 -0.06
N ARG A 249 -6.55 8.76 0.18
CA ARG A 249 -6.38 8.04 1.45
C ARG A 249 -7.62 7.28 1.89
N CYS A 250 -8.01 6.25 1.15
CA CYS A 250 -9.13 5.39 1.51
C CYS A 250 -8.76 3.90 1.44
N GLY A 251 -9.17 3.17 2.46
CA GLY A 251 -9.08 1.72 2.56
C GLY A 251 -10.01 1.22 3.66
N TYR A 252 -10.02 -0.07 3.86
CA TYR A 252 -10.92 -0.69 4.84
C TYR A 252 -10.38 -2.03 5.33
N GLY A 253 -10.91 -2.44 6.49
CA GLY A 253 -10.80 -3.79 7.01
C GLY A 253 -12.15 -4.48 6.98
N ILE A 254 -12.17 -5.78 6.68
CA ILE A 254 -13.34 -6.66 6.82
C ILE A 254 -12.97 -7.73 7.85
N GLY A 255 -13.79 -7.87 8.89
CA GLY A 255 -13.56 -8.82 9.97
C GLY A 255 -14.73 -8.88 10.94
N HIS A 256 -14.66 -9.78 11.91
CA HIS A 256 -15.72 -9.89 12.91
C HIS A 256 -15.89 -8.58 13.69
N PRO A 257 -17.14 -8.15 14.02
CA PRO A 257 -17.41 -6.90 14.72
C PRO A 257 -16.64 -6.73 16.04
N ASP A 258 -16.38 -7.81 16.78
CA ASP A 258 -15.59 -7.74 18.01
C ASP A 258 -14.13 -7.31 17.74
N ILE A 259 -13.53 -7.79 16.64
CA ILE A 259 -12.18 -7.37 16.21
C ILE A 259 -12.19 -5.89 15.85
N LEU A 260 -13.15 -5.48 15.03
CA LEU A 260 -13.25 -4.10 14.56
C LEU A 260 -13.47 -3.13 15.72
N LYS A 261 -14.26 -3.54 16.72
CA LYS A 261 -14.50 -2.76 17.95
C LYS A 261 -13.22 -2.56 18.75
N GLU A 262 -12.33 -3.56 18.84
CA GLU A 262 -11.03 -3.38 19.50
C GLU A 262 -10.13 -2.38 18.74
N ILE A 263 -10.10 -2.45 17.41
CA ILE A 263 -9.31 -1.54 16.58
C ILE A 263 -9.81 -0.09 16.71
N THR A 264 -11.13 0.12 16.69
CA THR A 264 -11.73 1.47 16.73
C THR A 264 -11.47 2.22 18.03
N LYS A 265 -11.08 1.55 19.11
CA LYS A 265 -10.69 2.21 20.37
C LYS A 265 -9.45 3.12 20.19
N PHE A 266 -8.65 2.90 19.17
CA PHE A 266 -7.38 3.58 18.94
C PHE A 266 -7.36 4.41 17.65
N GLY A 267 -8.41 4.35 16.84
CA GLY A 267 -8.52 5.06 15.57
C GLY A 267 -8.88 6.54 15.72
N CYS A 268 -8.80 7.27 14.61
CA CYS A 268 -9.09 8.71 14.56
C CYS A 268 -10.59 9.05 14.75
N GLY A 269 -11.45 8.05 14.82
CA GLY A 269 -12.88 8.23 14.97
C GLY A 269 -13.65 8.35 13.64
N PRO A 270 -14.99 8.39 13.72
CA PRO A 270 -15.87 8.23 12.56
C PRO A 270 -15.82 9.40 11.56
N GLY A 271 -15.34 10.58 11.96
CA GLY A 271 -15.25 11.77 11.10
C GLY A 271 -13.91 11.98 10.40
N SER A 272 -13.04 10.96 10.37
CA SER A 272 -11.67 11.09 9.85
C SER A 272 -11.55 11.00 8.33
N ILE A 273 -12.58 10.52 7.62
CA ILE A 273 -12.56 10.37 6.16
C ILE A 273 -13.02 11.68 5.49
N ASN A 274 -12.28 12.14 4.48
CA ASN A 274 -12.65 13.36 3.76
C ASN A 274 -13.86 13.14 2.81
N MET A 275 -14.61 14.23 2.54
CA MET A 275 -15.88 14.15 1.79
C MET A 275 -15.68 13.73 0.33
N ALA A 276 -14.58 14.12 -0.33
CA ALA A 276 -14.31 13.72 -1.71
C ALA A 276 -14.18 12.20 -1.87
N VAL A 277 -13.72 11.51 -0.82
CA VAL A 277 -13.60 10.04 -0.80
C VAL A 277 -14.96 9.37 -0.99
N PHE A 278 -16.05 9.92 -0.43
CA PHE A 278 -17.36 9.31 -0.53
C PHE A 278 -17.79 9.11 -1.98
N GLY A 279 -17.76 10.19 -2.75
CA GLY A 279 -18.08 10.11 -4.17
C GLY A 279 -17.09 9.23 -4.94
N ALA A 280 -15.79 9.40 -4.68
CA ALA A 280 -14.75 8.64 -5.36
C ALA A 280 -14.89 7.12 -5.19
N VAL A 281 -15.18 6.67 -3.97
CA VAL A 281 -15.38 5.24 -3.66
C VAL A 281 -16.62 4.71 -4.36
N GLN A 282 -17.77 5.42 -4.27
CA GLN A 282 -19.00 5.00 -4.93
C GLN A 282 -18.78 4.90 -6.45
N GLY A 283 -18.29 5.97 -7.09
CA GLY A 283 -18.06 5.97 -8.52
C GLY A 283 -17.04 4.92 -8.98
N SER A 284 -16.04 4.62 -8.15
CA SER A 284 -15.05 3.60 -8.46
C SER A 284 -15.63 2.18 -8.37
N LEU A 285 -16.48 1.89 -7.40
CA LEU A 285 -17.17 0.60 -7.27
C LEU A 285 -18.20 0.37 -8.37
N GLU A 286 -18.75 1.45 -8.94
CA GLU A 286 -19.69 1.41 -10.06
C GLU A 286 -19.01 1.33 -11.44
N ASP A 287 -17.68 1.23 -11.49
CA ASP A 287 -16.89 1.12 -12.72
C ASP A 287 -16.00 -0.13 -12.74
N PRO A 288 -16.58 -1.34 -12.78
CA PRO A 288 -15.80 -2.58 -12.82
C PRO A 288 -14.92 -2.69 -14.08
N GLU A 289 -15.31 -2.03 -15.18
CA GLU A 289 -14.51 -2.00 -16.41
C GLU A 289 -13.18 -1.28 -16.20
N HIS A 290 -13.12 -0.28 -15.32
CA HIS A 290 -11.87 0.38 -14.99
C HIS A 290 -10.89 -0.59 -14.30
N ILE A 291 -11.38 -1.43 -13.41
CA ILE A 291 -10.56 -2.47 -12.74
C ILE A 291 -10.06 -3.48 -13.78
N GLU A 292 -10.91 -3.90 -14.72
CA GLU A 292 -10.46 -4.83 -15.76
C GLU A 292 -9.45 -4.18 -16.73
N ARG A 293 -9.57 -2.89 -17.03
CA ARG A 293 -8.52 -2.13 -17.74
C ARG A 293 -7.20 -2.13 -16.96
N ALA A 294 -7.25 -1.91 -15.63
CA ALA A 294 -6.06 -1.95 -14.78
C ALA A 294 -5.42 -3.36 -14.75
N ARG A 295 -6.21 -4.42 -14.64
CA ARG A 295 -5.74 -5.81 -14.74
C ARG A 295 -5.08 -6.11 -16.09
N THR A 296 -5.71 -5.68 -17.17
CA THR A 296 -5.20 -5.88 -18.54
C THR A 296 -3.89 -5.14 -18.74
N HIS A 297 -3.81 -3.88 -18.29
CA HIS A 297 -2.57 -3.10 -18.32
C HIS A 297 -1.44 -3.82 -17.56
N VAL A 298 -1.68 -4.26 -16.33
CA VAL A 298 -0.69 -4.98 -15.53
C VAL A 298 -0.22 -6.26 -16.21
N ARG A 299 -1.13 -7.05 -16.79
CA ARG A 299 -0.78 -8.27 -17.55
C ARG A 299 0.11 -7.97 -18.77
N SER A 300 -0.24 -6.94 -19.54
CA SER A 300 0.52 -6.52 -20.72
C SER A 300 1.92 -6.03 -20.34
N VAL A 301 2.00 -5.11 -19.37
CA VAL A 301 3.28 -4.56 -18.93
C VAL A 301 4.17 -5.62 -18.29
N ARG A 302 3.60 -6.55 -17.51
CA ARG A 302 4.37 -7.68 -16.98
C ARG A 302 5.01 -8.52 -18.07
N THR A 303 4.29 -8.81 -19.14
CA THR A 303 4.83 -9.54 -20.29
C THR A 303 5.99 -8.77 -20.93
N TYR A 304 5.84 -7.46 -21.11
CA TYR A 304 6.90 -6.60 -21.62
C TYR A 304 8.13 -6.62 -20.71
N PHE A 305 7.95 -6.49 -19.39
CA PHE A 305 9.04 -6.53 -18.41
C PHE A 305 9.78 -7.87 -18.44
N ASP A 306 9.06 -8.98 -18.49
CA ASP A 306 9.66 -10.33 -18.60
C ASP A 306 10.52 -10.45 -19.86
N GLN A 307 10.04 -9.99 -21.01
CA GLN A 307 10.80 -9.97 -22.26
C GLN A 307 12.07 -9.14 -22.15
N GLN A 308 11.99 -7.93 -21.59
CA GLN A 308 13.14 -7.05 -21.43
C GLN A 308 14.15 -7.60 -20.43
N CYS A 309 13.70 -8.15 -19.30
CA CYS A 309 14.59 -8.79 -18.33
C CYS A 309 15.31 -9.98 -18.94
N ARG A 310 14.63 -10.85 -19.68
CA ARG A 310 15.26 -11.97 -20.38
C ARG A 310 16.31 -11.50 -21.41
N ALA A 311 16.00 -10.45 -22.18
CA ALA A 311 16.93 -9.90 -23.15
C ALA A 311 18.20 -9.34 -22.49
N LEU A 312 18.12 -8.89 -21.23
CA LEU A 312 19.25 -8.40 -20.44
C LEU A 312 19.92 -9.49 -19.58
N GLY A 313 19.41 -10.74 -19.60
CA GLY A 313 19.89 -11.81 -18.72
C GLY A 313 19.59 -11.57 -17.24
N LEU A 314 18.54 -10.79 -16.91
CA LEU A 314 18.13 -10.46 -15.55
C LEU A 314 17.01 -11.39 -15.07
N GLU A 315 17.07 -11.77 -13.79
CA GLU A 315 15.97 -12.46 -13.11
C GLU A 315 14.80 -11.50 -12.90
N MET A 316 13.58 -11.95 -13.10
CA MET A 316 12.37 -11.26 -12.65
C MET A 316 11.52 -12.25 -11.85
N VAL A 317 11.16 -11.88 -10.63
CA VAL A 317 10.27 -12.71 -9.80
C VAL A 317 8.87 -12.72 -10.42
N ALA A 318 8.30 -13.90 -10.60
CA ALA A 318 6.98 -14.09 -11.19
C ALA A 318 5.88 -13.68 -10.18
N GLY A 319 5.37 -12.47 -10.32
CA GLY A 319 4.32 -11.90 -9.46
C GLY A 319 3.08 -11.49 -10.25
N VAL A 320 2.01 -11.13 -9.53
CA VAL A 320 0.73 -10.70 -10.10
C VAL A 320 0.41 -9.21 -9.82
N SER A 321 1.28 -8.55 -9.06
CA SER A 321 1.11 -7.16 -8.62
C SER A 321 1.51 -6.15 -9.70
N PRO A 322 1.15 -4.85 -9.58
CA PRO A 322 1.45 -3.80 -10.55
C PRO A 322 2.92 -3.32 -10.46
N PHE A 323 3.84 -4.23 -10.22
CA PHE A 323 5.29 -3.98 -10.15
C PHE A 323 6.06 -5.26 -10.42
N ALA A 324 7.33 -5.10 -10.78
CA ALA A 324 8.30 -6.17 -10.89
C ALA A 324 9.37 -6.08 -9.80
N LEU A 325 9.82 -7.23 -9.30
CA LEU A 325 11.04 -7.38 -8.52
C LEU A 325 12.11 -7.97 -9.45
N ILE A 326 13.14 -7.16 -9.78
CA ILE A 326 14.15 -7.48 -10.79
C ILE A 326 15.50 -7.66 -10.12
N GLY A 327 16.13 -8.81 -10.34
CA GLY A 327 17.47 -9.11 -9.88
C GLY A 327 18.53 -8.39 -10.73
N VAL A 328 19.34 -7.55 -10.09
CA VAL A 328 20.39 -6.75 -10.76
C VAL A 328 21.81 -7.14 -10.35
N GLY A 329 21.92 -8.24 -9.60
CA GLY A 329 23.18 -8.81 -9.09
C GLY A 329 23.37 -8.55 -7.60
N GLU A 330 24.23 -9.38 -6.97
CA GLU A 330 24.45 -9.38 -5.53
C GLU A 330 24.87 -7.99 -5.02
N GLY A 331 24.12 -7.45 -4.04
CA GLY A 331 24.37 -6.15 -3.43
C GLY A 331 24.21 -4.92 -4.34
N ARG A 332 23.77 -5.09 -5.59
CA ARG A 332 23.73 -3.99 -6.59
C ARG A 332 22.45 -3.18 -6.61
N GLY A 333 21.40 -3.57 -5.88
CA GLY A 333 20.10 -2.88 -5.90
C GLY A 333 20.22 -1.38 -5.64
N LYS A 334 20.95 -1.01 -4.56
CA LYS A 334 21.15 0.41 -4.20
C LYS A 334 21.94 1.19 -5.24
N LEU A 335 22.98 0.60 -5.82
CA LEU A 335 23.76 1.24 -6.88
C LEU A 335 22.88 1.53 -8.11
N VAL A 336 22.10 0.55 -8.55
CA VAL A 336 21.20 0.72 -9.70
C VAL A 336 20.13 1.76 -9.40
N GLN A 337 19.55 1.77 -8.19
CA GLN A 337 18.61 2.81 -7.76
C GLN A 337 19.25 4.21 -7.86
N ASP A 338 20.47 4.39 -7.35
CA ASP A 338 21.14 5.69 -7.35
C ASP A 338 21.47 6.16 -8.78
N GLU A 339 21.89 5.24 -9.65
CA GLU A 339 22.15 5.55 -11.06
C GLU A 339 20.87 5.91 -11.84
N LEU A 340 19.75 5.25 -11.54
CA LEU A 340 18.44 5.61 -12.09
C LEU A 340 17.96 6.97 -11.56
N ARG A 341 18.16 7.25 -10.27
CA ARG A 341 17.80 8.53 -9.65
C ARG A 341 18.53 9.72 -10.28
N LYS A 342 19.81 9.56 -10.66
CA LYS A 342 20.56 10.58 -11.42
C LYS A 342 19.92 10.91 -12.76
N ARG A 343 19.16 9.95 -13.33
CA ARG A 343 18.39 10.09 -14.56
C ARG A 343 16.93 10.47 -14.32
N LYS A 344 16.61 10.97 -13.11
CA LYS A 344 15.25 11.32 -12.65
C LYS A 344 14.27 10.14 -12.68
N ILE A 345 14.74 8.90 -12.61
CA ILE A 345 13.92 7.69 -12.54
C ILE A 345 13.93 7.17 -11.09
N PHE A 346 12.77 7.22 -10.43
CA PHE A 346 12.62 6.90 -9.01
C PHE A 346 11.97 5.53 -8.84
N ILE A 347 12.76 4.57 -8.37
CA ILE A 347 12.36 3.19 -8.05
C ILE A 347 12.80 2.88 -6.60
N ASN A 348 12.49 1.69 -6.10
CA ASN A 348 13.03 1.22 -4.82
C ASN A 348 14.09 0.13 -5.02
N ASP A 349 15.16 0.18 -4.20
CA ASP A 349 16.02 -0.98 -4.02
C ASP A 349 15.35 -2.00 -3.09
N GLY A 350 15.87 -3.21 -3.07
CA GLY A 350 15.33 -4.30 -2.26
C GLY A 350 15.91 -4.40 -0.85
N ALA A 351 16.89 -3.56 -0.49
CA ALA A 351 17.64 -3.70 0.77
C ALA A 351 16.73 -3.59 2.00
N HIS A 352 15.73 -2.69 1.97
CA HIS A 352 14.74 -2.55 3.03
C HIS A 352 13.97 -3.86 3.31
N TRP A 353 13.78 -4.70 2.29
CA TRP A 353 13.08 -5.99 2.39
C TRP A 353 14.05 -7.18 2.46
N HIS A 354 15.30 -6.98 2.88
CA HIS A 354 16.34 -8.01 2.94
C HIS A 354 16.67 -8.67 1.60
N LEU A 355 16.45 -7.96 0.50
CA LEU A 355 16.68 -8.39 -0.89
C LEU A 355 17.63 -7.42 -1.63
N PRO A 356 18.87 -7.15 -1.12
CA PRO A 356 19.76 -6.11 -1.65
C PRO A 356 20.23 -6.34 -3.10
N GLN A 357 20.03 -7.55 -3.64
CA GLN A 357 20.31 -7.91 -5.03
C GLN A 357 19.18 -7.51 -6.00
N PHE A 358 18.04 -7.02 -5.50
CA PHE A 358 16.88 -6.66 -6.31
C PHE A 358 16.58 -5.17 -6.31
N ILE A 359 15.86 -4.75 -7.34
CA ILE A 359 15.12 -3.49 -7.39
C ILE A 359 13.63 -3.79 -7.57
N ARG A 360 12.74 -2.97 -6.98
CA ARG A 360 11.30 -3.03 -7.24
C ARG A 360 10.88 -1.84 -8.08
N VAL A 361 10.21 -2.13 -9.20
CA VAL A 361 9.80 -1.15 -10.20
C VAL A 361 8.31 -1.26 -10.45
N SER A 362 7.58 -0.18 -10.22
CA SER A 362 6.14 -0.10 -10.55
C SER A 362 5.96 -0.11 -12.08
N TYR A 363 4.85 -0.66 -12.54
CA TYR A 363 4.49 -0.64 -13.95
C TYR A 363 3.97 0.73 -14.34
N GLY A 364 4.71 1.39 -15.23
CA GLY A 364 4.39 2.68 -15.82
C GLY A 364 3.55 2.56 -17.09
N ARG A 365 3.35 3.68 -17.76
CA ARG A 365 2.84 3.73 -19.15
C ARG A 365 3.91 3.21 -20.11
N ASP A 366 3.54 2.90 -21.33
CA ASP A 366 4.45 2.28 -22.31
C ASP A 366 5.73 3.10 -22.53
N ASN A 367 5.62 4.41 -22.69
CA ASN A 367 6.77 5.30 -22.83
C ASN A 367 7.63 5.36 -21.57
N GLU A 368 7.03 5.33 -20.40
CA GLU A 368 7.71 5.31 -19.10
C GLU A 368 8.52 4.02 -18.91
N ASN A 369 7.90 2.90 -19.25
CA ASN A 369 8.54 1.58 -19.22
C ASN A 369 9.72 1.49 -20.19
N GLN A 370 9.59 2.07 -21.41
CA GLN A 370 10.66 2.13 -22.39
C GLN A 370 11.85 2.97 -21.90
N LEU A 371 11.58 4.14 -21.30
CA LEU A 371 12.61 5.00 -20.71
C LEU A 371 13.34 4.29 -19.58
N PHE A 372 12.60 3.61 -18.70
CA PHE A 372 13.19 2.82 -17.62
C PHE A 372 14.14 1.74 -18.16
N PHE A 373 13.71 0.92 -19.12
CA PHE A 373 14.56 -0.16 -19.66
C PHE A 373 15.74 0.37 -20.48
N SER A 374 15.60 1.49 -21.19
CA SER A 374 16.72 2.16 -21.86
C SER A 374 17.81 2.57 -20.85
N ALA A 375 17.38 3.19 -19.73
CA ALA A 375 18.30 3.58 -18.66
C ALA A 375 18.91 2.36 -17.96
N LEU A 376 18.12 1.34 -17.63
CA LEU A 376 18.60 0.12 -16.99
C LEU A 376 19.62 -0.61 -17.87
N THR A 377 19.35 -0.73 -19.16
CA THR A 377 20.28 -1.34 -20.13
C THR A 377 21.62 -0.62 -20.14
N SER A 378 21.61 0.72 -20.20
CA SER A 378 22.83 1.53 -20.14
C SER A 378 23.64 1.28 -18.86
N ILE A 379 22.95 1.20 -17.70
CA ILE A 379 23.59 0.94 -16.41
C ILE A 379 24.18 -0.47 -16.35
N MET A 380 23.43 -1.48 -16.80
CA MET A 380 23.88 -2.87 -16.78
C MET A 380 25.06 -3.14 -17.72
N GLN A 381 25.16 -2.40 -18.83
CA GLN A 381 26.28 -2.46 -19.77
C GLN A 381 27.50 -1.60 -19.34
N GLY A 382 27.46 -0.95 -18.19
CA GLY A 382 28.55 -0.11 -17.69
C GLY A 382 28.76 1.20 -18.46
N LYS A 383 27.81 1.62 -19.30
CA LYS A 383 27.89 2.88 -20.04
C LYS A 383 27.63 4.05 -19.08
N LYS A 384 28.66 4.90 -18.86
CA LYS A 384 28.48 6.17 -18.11
C LYS A 384 27.51 7.08 -18.88
N THR A 385 26.69 7.82 -18.15
CA THR A 385 25.92 8.94 -18.70
C THR A 385 26.89 9.93 -19.33
N ALA A 386 26.68 10.26 -20.59
CA ALA A 386 27.34 11.39 -21.25
C ALA A 386 26.87 12.70 -20.63
#